data_55b1f740d1e8a28736f1784b22739f1a
#
_entry.id   55b1f740d1e8a28736f1784b22739f1a
#
_cell.length_a   1.000
_cell.length_b   1.000
_cell.length_c   1.000
_cell.angle_alpha   90.00
_cell.angle_beta   90.00
_cell.angle_gamma   90.00
#
_symmetry.space_group_name_H-M   'P 1'
#
loop_
_entity.id
_entity.type
_entity.pdbx_description
1 polymer ?
#
loop_
_entity_poly.entity_id
_entity_poly.type
_entity_poly.pdbx_seq_one_letter_code
_entity_poly.pdbx_strand_id
1 'polypeptide(L)'
;IYHDRNAGRLSFNEYDALRLDGKRLIPKGSNIMTDGSIYVLEDDPFTEVVLHGTKADIWFEVKTSDGRTLRYGDTENSRQTVSPSSGSKFVNAWYISRMEDSNGNFMTYSYLHENLTLYPQTISYGKNLHTQNGADNTVNFIYENRPDKCPYIVKDVQGSMSKRLRSIETKTGDALYRHLELSYSMDPGSGASRLSRVQVWKNSDSRQ
;
A
#
# COMPACT_ATOMS: atom_id res chain seq x y z
N ILE A 1 -4.24 2.92 5.11
CA ILE A 1 -4.94 3.99 5.86
C ILE A 1 -4.70 5.32 5.14
N TYR A 2 -5.66 6.21 5.14
CA TYR A 2 -5.55 7.52 4.49
C TYR A 2 -6.47 8.55 5.15
N HIS A 3 -6.15 9.85 4.93
CA HIS A 3 -7.00 10.97 5.35
C HIS A 3 -8.27 11.07 4.50
N ASP A 4 -9.40 11.34 5.14
CA ASP A 4 -10.68 11.62 4.50
C ASP A 4 -11.35 12.84 5.14
N ARG A 5 -12.33 13.41 4.45
CA ARG A 5 -13.07 14.57 4.95
C ARG A 5 -13.89 14.20 6.18
N ASN A 6 -13.75 14.96 7.24
CA ASN A 6 -14.64 14.88 8.39
C ASN A 6 -15.77 15.91 8.25
N ALA A 7 -15.39 17.16 8.07
CA ALA A 7 -16.32 18.25 7.75
C ALA A 7 -15.56 19.27 6.89
N GLY A 8 -16.08 19.60 5.71
CA GLY A 8 -15.48 20.60 4.84
C GLY A 8 -14.29 20.09 4.01
N ARG A 9 -13.17 20.83 4.00
CA ARG A 9 -11.98 20.59 3.19
C ARG A 9 -10.99 19.70 3.93
N LEU A 10 -10.28 18.80 3.21
CA LEU A 10 -9.14 18.07 3.75
C LEU A 10 -8.03 19.03 4.19
N SER A 11 -7.55 18.84 5.41
CA SER A 11 -6.51 19.66 6.05
C SER A 11 -5.19 18.90 6.23
N PHE A 12 -5.20 17.58 6.12
CA PHE A 12 -4.08 16.66 6.34
C PHE A 12 -3.47 16.79 7.74
N ASN A 13 -4.34 16.84 8.74
CA ASN A 13 -4.00 16.97 10.16
C ASN A 13 -5.03 16.22 11.04
N GLU A 14 -4.99 16.45 12.34
CA GLU A 14 -5.83 15.81 13.37
C GLU A 14 -7.34 16.06 13.23
N TYR A 15 -7.76 17.03 12.43
CA TYR A 15 -9.19 17.33 12.21
C TYR A 15 -9.81 16.49 11.09
N ASP A 16 -9.00 15.80 10.30
CA ASP A 16 -9.49 14.91 9.25
C ASP A 16 -9.94 13.57 9.85
N ALA A 17 -10.90 12.93 9.20
CA ALA A 17 -11.20 11.54 9.47
C ALA A 17 -10.11 10.64 8.88
N LEU A 18 -9.86 9.50 9.51
CA LEU A 18 -9.03 8.45 8.95
C LEU A 18 -9.91 7.31 8.45
N ARG A 19 -9.48 6.67 7.35
CA ARG A 19 -10.12 5.47 6.82
C ARG A 19 -9.11 4.34 6.64
N LEU A 20 -9.55 3.12 6.95
CA LEU A 20 -8.87 1.86 6.63
C LEU A 20 -9.76 1.09 5.67
N ASP A 21 -9.27 0.83 4.45
CA ASP A 21 -9.98 0.09 3.40
C ASP A 21 -11.40 0.59 3.13
N GLY A 22 -11.57 1.93 3.11
CA GLY A 22 -12.84 2.59 2.88
C GLY A 22 -13.73 2.76 4.11
N LYS A 23 -13.44 2.07 5.21
CA LYS A 23 -14.20 2.14 6.48
C LYS A 23 -13.64 3.23 7.38
N ARG A 24 -14.51 3.95 8.06
CA ARG A 24 -14.09 5.05 8.94
C ARG A 24 -13.46 4.51 10.22
N LEU A 25 -12.39 5.17 10.66
CA LEU A 25 -11.77 4.95 11.95
C LEU A 25 -12.38 5.90 12.98
N ILE A 26 -12.93 5.35 14.05
CA ILE A 26 -13.53 6.08 15.16
C ILE A 26 -12.55 6.11 16.32
N PRO A 27 -12.12 7.28 16.80
CA PRO A 27 -11.22 7.37 17.94
C PRO A 27 -11.86 6.88 19.23
N LYS A 28 -11.11 6.10 20.00
CA LYS A 28 -11.43 5.71 21.37
C LYS A 28 -10.79 6.71 22.34
N GLY A 29 -11.48 7.80 22.64
CA GLY A 29 -11.01 8.81 23.60
C GLY A 29 -10.74 10.17 22.96
N SER A 30 -10.13 11.06 23.75
CA SER A 30 -9.88 12.46 23.36
C SER A 30 -8.55 12.67 22.62
N ASN A 31 -7.62 11.71 22.72
CA ASN A 31 -6.34 11.80 22.03
C ASN A 31 -6.52 11.37 20.57
N ILE A 32 -6.28 12.27 19.65
CA ILE A 32 -6.43 12.06 18.20
C ILE A 32 -5.11 12.44 17.53
N MET A 33 -4.62 11.60 16.62
CA MET A 33 -3.38 11.81 15.84
C MET A 33 -2.13 12.06 16.69
N THR A 34 -2.08 11.46 17.87
CA THR A 34 -0.90 11.46 18.76
C THR A 34 -0.45 10.02 19.03
N ASP A 35 0.82 9.85 19.42
CA ASP A 35 1.36 8.55 19.77
C ASP A 35 0.49 7.86 20.84
N GLY A 36 0.14 6.59 20.61
CA GLY A 36 -0.76 5.83 21.47
C GLY A 36 -2.26 6.09 21.24
N SER A 37 -2.67 6.94 20.29
CA SER A 37 -4.09 7.11 19.94
C SER A 37 -4.68 5.79 19.44
N ILE A 38 -5.85 5.42 19.96
CA ILE A 38 -6.54 4.18 19.63
C ILE A 38 -7.80 4.49 18.84
N TYR A 39 -8.02 3.72 17.78
CA TYR A 39 -9.20 3.79 16.92
C TYR A 39 -9.82 2.40 16.77
N VAL A 40 -11.09 2.37 16.40
CA VAL A 40 -11.80 1.16 15.95
C VAL A 40 -12.46 1.44 14.60
N LEU A 41 -12.80 0.40 13.88
CA LEU A 41 -13.62 0.54 12.68
C LEU A 41 -15.07 0.84 13.06
N GLU A 42 -15.73 1.67 12.27
CA GLU A 42 -17.14 2.07 12.50
C GLU A 42 -18.09 0.86 12.55
N ASP A 43 -17.83 -0.16 11.73
CA ASP A 43 -18.63 -1.38 11.59
C ASP A 43 -17.98 -2.65 12.19
N ASP A 44 -16.77 -2.53 12.76
CA ASP A 44 -16.07 -3.64 13.43
C ASP A 44 -15.32 -3.13 14.67
N PRO A 45 -15.97 -3.13 15.83
CA PRO A 45 -15.36 -2.64 17.08
C PRO A 45 -14.27 -3.58 17.65
N PHE A 46 -14.10 -4.77 17.08
CA PHE A 46 -13.08 -5.75 17.50
C PHE A 46 -11.76 -5.56 16.77
N THR A 47 -11.76 -4.86 15.64
CA THR A 47 -10.53 -4.42 14.98
C THR A 47 -10.02 -3.15 15.65
N GLU A 48 -8.88 -3.26 16.32
CA GLU A 48 -8.21 -2.15 17.00
C GLU A 48 -7.08 -1.59 16.13
N VAL A 49 -7.00 -0.27 16.05
CA VAL A 49 -5.96 0.45 15.32
C VAL A 49 -5.23 1.38 16.28
N VAL A 50 -3.94 1.20 16.45
CA VAL A 50 -3.08 2.02 17.31
C VAL A 50 -2.18 2.88 16.44
N LEU A 51 -2.17 4.18 16.67
CA LEU A 51 -1.24 5.12 16.06
C LEU A 51 0.06 5.15 16.84
N HIS A 52 1.17 5.08 16.14
CA HIS A 52 2.52 5.18 16.69
C HIS A 52 3.30 6.32 16.03
N GLY A 53 4.23 6.89 16.77
CA GLY A 53 5.13 7.93 16.30
C GLY A 53 4.50 9.32 16.25
N THR A 54 5.20 10.25 15.62
CA THR A 54 4.79 11.67 15.58
C THR A 54 5.08 12.29 14.22
N LYS A 55 4.26 13.24 13.80
CA LYS A 55 4.45 14.02 12.56
C LYS A 55 4.59 13.14 11.30
N ALA A 56 5.71 13.27 10.59
CA ALA A 56 5.98 12.52 9.35
C ALA A 56 6.36 11.05 9.60
N ASP A 57 6.60 10.65 10.85
CA ASP A 57 6.95 9.28 11.23
C ASP A 57 5.77 8.48 11.80
N ILE A 58 4.57 9.02 11.70
CA ILE A 58 3.34 8.33 12.09
C ILE A 58 3.17 7.06 11.26
N TRP A 59 2.82 5.98 11.95
CA TRP A 59 2.41 4.72 11.39
C TRP A 59 1.32 4.06 12.24
N PHE A 60 0.68 3.02 11.74
CA PHE A 60 -0.44 2.37 12.42
C PHE A 60 -0.22 0.88 12.55
N GLU A 61 -0.51 0.34 13.74
CA GLU A 61 -0.66 -1.08 13.99
C GLU A 61 -2.16 -1.42 14.06
N VAL A 62 -2.58 -2.41 13.28
CA VAL A 62 -3.96 -2.89 13.23
C VAL A 62 -4.01 -4.31 13.73
N LYS A 63 -4.78 -4.55 14.79
CA LYS A 63 -5.09 -5.88 15.31
C LYS A 63 -6.49 -6.26 14.89
N THR A 64 -6.60 -7.26 14.04
CA THR A 64 -7.88 -7.74 13.52
C THR A 64 -8.53 -8.76 14.45
N SER A 65 -9.85 -8.91 14.36
CA SER A 65 -10.62 -9.86 15.17
C SER A 65 -10.24 -11.32 14.94
N ASP A 66 -9.62 -11.65 13.81
CA ASP A 66 -9.10 -13.00 13.50
C ASP A 66 -7.66 -13.23 13.95
N GLY A 67 -7.08 -12.33 14.77
CA GLY A 67 -5.78 -12.47 15.42
C GLY A 67 -4.58 -12.09 14.55
N ARG A 68 -4.77 -11.42 13.40
CA ARG A 68 -3.67 -10.88 12.61
C ARG A 68 -3.25 -9.51 13.12
N THR A 69 -1.96 -9.20 12.95
CA THR A 69 -1.39 -7.88 13.16
C THR A 69 -0.89 -7.34 11.83
N LEU A 70 -1.38 -6.16 11.45
CA LEU A 70 -0.96 -5.47 10.23
C LEU A 70 -0.27 -4.16 10.60
N ARG A 71 0.77 -3.79 9.86
CA ARG A 71 1.43 -2.49 10.01
C ARG A 71 1.28 -1.67 8.75
N TYR A 72 0.92 -0.41 8.92
CA TYR A 72 0.73 0.55 7.84
C TYR A 72 1.68 1.73 8.05
N GLY A 73 2.57 1.96 7.09
CA GLY A 73 3.47 3.11 7.13
C GLY A 73 4.62 3.03 8.13
N ASP A 74 4.96 1.86 8.70
CA ASP A 74 6.09 1.70 9.63
C ASP A 74 7.45 1.81 8.95
N THR A 75 7.49 1.73 7.62
CA THR A 75 8.66 2.03 6.80
C THR A 75 8.44 3.30 5.98
N GLU A 76 9.51 4.04 5.67
CA GLU A 76 9.42 5.20 4.80
C GLU A 76 8.87 4.82 3.41
N ASN A 77 9.23 3.64 2.91
CA ASN A 77 8.78 3.10 1.63
C ASN A 77 7.26 2.88 1.57
N SER A 78 6.59 2.68 2.70
CA SER A 78 5.15 2.44 2.79
C SER A 78 4.33 3.71 3.12
N ARG A 79 4.94 4.90 3.09
CA ARG A 79 4.28 6.19 3.33
C ARG A 79 4.20 7.02 2.06
N GLN A 80 3.01 7.49 1.69
CA GLN A 80 2.86 8.51 0.67
C GLN A 80 3.07 9.89 1.29
N THR A 81 4.29 10.37 1.19
CA THR A 81 4.67 11.65 1.77
C THR A 81 4.56 12.77 0.75
N VAL A 82 4.00 13.89 1.17
CA VAL A 82 3.79 15.09 0.36
C VAL A 82 4.60 16.24 0.92
N SER A 83 5.33 16.94 0.06
CA SER A 83 6.08 18.15 0.39
C SER A 83 5.46 19.32 -0.36
N PRO A 84 4.52 20.06 0.25
CA PRO A 84 3.87 21.19 -0.40
C PRO A 84 4.82 22.36 -0.59
N SER A 85 4.47 23.30 -1.49
CA SER A 85 5.25 24.51 -1.75
C SER A 85 5.31 25.41 -0.52
N SER A 86 4.28 25.36 0.33
CA SER A 86 4.20 26.08 1.59
C SER A 86 3.70 25.17 2.70
N GLY A 87 4.33 25.25 3.88
CA GLY A 87 3.99 24.45 5.04
C GLY A 87 4.89 23.22 5.22
N SER A 88 4.55 22.41 6.21
CA SER A 88 5.34 21.22 6.57
C SER A 88 5.02 20.03 5.69
N LYS A 89 6.02 19.17 5.50
CA LYS A 89 5.87 17.82 4.95
C LYS A 89 4.85 17.02 5.78
N PHE A 90 3.96 16.28 5.12
CA PHE A 90 2.96 15.44 5.77
C PHE A 90 2.80 14.10 5.04
N VAL A 91 2.20 13.13 5.71
CA VAL A 91 1.85 11.84 5.10
C VAL A 91 0.37 11.89 4.69
N ASN A 92 0.10 11.65 3.41
CA ASN A 92 -1.26 11.59 2.84
C ASN A 92 -1.93 10.23 3.05
N ALA A 93 -1.13 9.16 2.93
CA ALA A 93 -1.61 7.79 3.09
C ALA A 93 -0.51 6.86 3.59
N TRP A 94 -0.91 5.87 4.37
CA TRP A 94 -0.08 4.80 4.92
C TRP A 94 -0.48 3.47 4.27
N TYR A 95 0.44 2.85 3.58
CA TYR A 95 0.26 1.56 2.91
C TYR A 95 0.72 0.43 3.82
N ILE A 96 0.18 -0.76 3.60
CA ILE A 96 0.57 -1.93 4.38
C ILE A 96 2.05 -2.25 4.10
N SER A 97 2.83 -2.45 5.15
CA SER A 97 4.25 -2.83 5.07
C SER A 97 4.49 -4.24 5.57
N ARG A 98 3.63 -4.70 6.49
CA ARG A 98 3.73 -6.03 7.10
C ARG A 98 2.36 -6.55 7.52
N MET A 99 2.17 -7.85 7.34
CA MET A 99 1.07 -8.62 7.93
C MET A 99 1.66 -9.85 8.63
N GLU A 100 1.17 -10.15 9.84
CA GLU A 100 1.61 -11.25 10.68
C GLU A 100 0.39 -11.98 11.25
N ASP A 101 0.42 -13.31 11.28
CA ASP A 101 -0.60 -14.12 11.93
C ASP A 101 -0.23 -14.49 13.38
N SER A 102 -1.16 -15.09 14.11
CA SER A 102 -0.97 -15.49 15.50
C SER A 102 0.11 -16.58 15.70
N ASN A 103 0.55 -17.24 14.64
CA ASN A 103 1.61 -18.26 14.65
C ASN A 103 2.98 -17.67 14.31
N GLY A 104 3.07 -16.35 14.10
CA GLY A 104 4.29 -15.65 13.73
C GLY A 104 4.68 -15.77 12.25
N ASN A 105 3.82 -16.30 11.38
CA ASN A 105 4.06 -16.24 9.95
C ASN A 105 3.81 -14.80 9.47
N PHE A 106 4.69 -14.29 8.62
CA PHE A 106 4.54 -12.93 8.16
C PHE A 106 4.81 -12.73 6.67
N MET A 107 4.23 -11.66 6.15
CA MET A 107 4.49 -11.11 4.82
C MET A 107 4.93 -9.67 4.95
N THR A 108 5.81 -9.23 4.05
CA THR A 108 6.23 -7.83 3.93
C THR A 108 5.93 -7.29 2.54
N TYR A 109 5.72 -5.98 2.46
CA TYR A 109 5.33 -5.28 1.25
C TYR A 109 6.28 -4.11 1.01
N SER A 110 6.71 -3.93 -0.23
CA SER A 110 7.48 -2.77 -0.67
C SER A 110 6.84 -2.09 -1.87
N TYR A 111 7.19 -0.82 -2.09
CA TYR A 111 6.54 0.04 -3.07
C TYR A 111 7.57 0.77 -3.94
N LEU A 112 7.26 0.90 -5.22
CA LEU A 112 7.93 1.83 -6.12
C LEU A 112 7.27 3.20 -5.99
N HIS A 113 8.06 4.23 -5.68
CA HIS A 113 7.62 5.61 -5.60
C HIS A 113 7.90 6.32 -6.92
N GLU A 114 6.87 6.83 -7.56
CA GLU A 114 7.03 7.67 -8.74
C GLU A 114 5.88 8.68 -8.86
N ASN A 115 6.22 9.95 -9.08
CA ASN A 115 5.26 11.04 -9.30
C ASN A 115 4.17 11.11 -8.22
N LEU A 116 4.56 10.99 -6.95
CA LEU A 116 3.70 10.98 -5.77
C LEU A 116 2.82 9.72 -5.65
N THR A 117 2.90 8.77 -6.57
CA THR A 117 2.15 7.52 -6.55
C THR A 117 3.02 6.37 -6.02
N LEU A 118 2.46 5.55 -5.13
CA LEU A 118 3.05 4.31 -4.65
C LEU A 118 2.46 3.13 -5.43
N TYR A 119 3.33 2.36 -6.07
CA TYR A 119 2.97 1.13 -6.78
C TYR A 119 3.50 -0.07 -6.00
N PRO A 120 2.70 -1.10 -5.68
CA PRO A 120 3.22 -2.33 -5.09
C PRO A 120 4.40 -2.87 -5.92
N GLN A 121 5.55 -3.11 -5.28
CA GLN A 121 6.76 -3.57 -5.98
C GLN A 121 7.05 -5.04 -5.67
N THR A 122 7.09 -5.39 -4.39
CA THR A 122 7.39 -6.75 -3.97
C THR A 122 6.54 -7.14 -2.77
N ILE A 123 6.03 -8.36 -2.79
CA ILE A 123 5.48 -9.04 -1.62
C ILE A 123 6.43 -10.19 -1.31
N SER A 124 6.99 -10.22 -0.09
CA SER A 124 7.81 -11.34 0.40
C SER A 124 7.03 -12.12 1.44
N TYR A 125 7.04 -13.45 1.37
CA TYR A 125 6.26 -14.31 2.25
C TYR A 125 6.93 -15.66 2.49
N GLY A 126 6.38 -16.43 3.44
CA GLY A 126 6.88 -17.75 3.81
C GLY A 126 7.91 -17.71 4.93
N LYS A 127 8.12 -16.57 5.58
CA LYS A 127 8.96 -16.40 6.76
C LYS A 127 8.14 -16.50 8.04
N ASN A 128 8.80 -16.92 9.12
CA ASN A 128 8.19 -17.02 10.45
C ASN A 128 9.15 -16.44 11.49
N LEU A 129 8.60 -15.74 12.49
CA LEU A 129 9.39 -15.09 13.56
C LEU A 129 10.15 -16.08 14.45
N HIS A 130 9.61 -17.28 14.63
CA HIS A 130 10.12 -18.27 15.56
C HIS A 130 11.05 -19.29 14.88
N THR A 131 11.06 -19.33 13.54
CA THR A 131 11.89 -20.25 12.77
C THR A 131 12.83 -19.49 11.85
N GLN A 132 14.13 -19.83 11.87
CA GLN A 132 15.10 -19.23 10.96
C GLN A 132 14.99 -19.82 9.54
N ASN A 133 14.22 -20.87 9.34
CA ASN A 133 14.10 -21.65 8.10
C ASN A 133 12.76 -21.36 7.40
N GLY A 134 12.57 -20.15 6.93
CA GLY A 134 11.42 -19.80 6.08
C GLY A 134 11.80 -19.82 4.60
N ALA A 135 10.85 -20.19 3.73
CA ALA A 135 11.03 -20.05 2.29
C ALA A 135 11.09 -18.56 1.92
N ASP A 136 12.06 -18.19 1.10
CA ASP A 136 12.19 -16.81 0.58
C ASP A 136 11.38 -16.68 -0.71
N ASN A 137 10.05 -16.62 -0.55
CA ASN A 137 9.14 -16.49 -1.68
C ASN A 137 8.85 -15.01 -1.94
N THR A 138 8.79 -14.64 -3.21
CA THR A 138 8.48 -13.27 -3.61
C THR A 138 7.45 -13.24 -4.75
N VAL A 139 6.59 -12.22 -4.71
CA VAL A 139 5.79 -11.78 -5.85
C VAL A 139 6.30 -10.41 -6.24
N ASN A 140 6.85 -10.27 -7.45
CA ASN A 140 7.41 -9.03 -7.96
C ASN A 140 6.49 -8.46 -9.03
N PHE A 141 6.14 -7.19 -8.89
CA PHE A 141 5.32 -6.42 -9.82
C PHE A 141 6.22 -5.54 -10.67
N ILE A 142 6.23 -5.75 -11.97
CA ILE A 142 7.08 -5.05 -12.92
C ILE A 142 6.23 -4.11 -13.74
N TYR A 143 6.63 -2.86 -13.81
CA TYR A 143 5.86 -1.78 -14.42
C TYR A 143 6.50 -1.27 -15.70
N GLU A 144 5.66 -0.73 -16.57
CA GLU A 144 6.05 0.06 -17.73
C GLU A 144 5.39 1.47 -17.66
N ASN A 145 5.92 2.41 -18.44
CA ASN A 145 5.27 3.71 -18.58
C ASN A 145 3.94 3.56 -19.28
N ARG A 146 2.88 4.18 -18.73
CA ARG A 146 1.59 4.25 -19.41
C ARG A 146 1.51 5.48 -20.30
N PRO A 147 0.96 5.36 -21.52
CA PRO A 147 0.77 6.51 -22.41
C PRO A 147 -0.35 7.45 -21.91
N ASP A 148 -1.38 6.90 -21.28
CA ASP A 148 -2.56 7.55 -20.74
C ASP A 148 -2.38 7.93 -19.26
N LYS A 149 -1.39 8.77 -18.96
CA LYS A 149 -1.11 9.22 -17.58
C LYS A 149 -2.35 9.86 -16.95
N CYS A 150 -2.61 9.52 -15.67
CA CYS A 150 -3.72 10.09 -14.91
C CYS A 150 -3.15 11.08 -13.87
N PRO A 151 -3.19 12.40 -14.14
CA PRO A 151 -2.74 13.41 -13.21
C PRO A 151 -3.73 13.57 -12.07
N TYR A 152 -3.22 13.93 -10.89
CA TYR A 152 -4.02 14.29 -9.71
C TYR A 152 -3.27 15.32 -8.86
N ILE A 153 -3.96 15.93 -7.91
CA ILE A 153 -3.38 16.95 -7.03
C ILE A 153 -3.67 16.56 -5.59
N VAL A 154 -2.65 16.60 -4.74
CA VAL A 154 -2.77 16.50 -3.29
C VAL A 154 -2.32 17.83 -2.70
N LYS A 155 -3.25 18.58 -2.12
CA LYS A 155 -3.07 19.98 -1.67
C LYS A 155 -2.65 20.88 -2.84
N ASP A 156 -1.37 21.18 -3.00
CA ASP A 156 -0.78 21.98 -4.09
C ASP A 156 0.30 21.22 -4.87
N VAL A 157 0.49 19.94 -4.56
CA VAL A 157 1.49 19.09 -5.20
C VAL A 157 0.86 18.24 -6.28
N GLN A 158 1.38 18.33 -7.48
CA GLN A 158 0.93 17.53 -8.61
C GLN A 158 1.53 16.12 -8.53
N GLY A 159 0.66 15.11 -8.57
CA GLY A 159 1.01 13.72 -8.73
C GLY A 159 0.52 13.15 -10.06
N SER A 160 0.93 11.95 -10.39
CA SER A 160 0.46 11.27 -11.61
C SER A 160 0.61 9.76 -11.49
N MET A 161 -0.45 9.04 -11.84
CA MET A 161 -0.34 7.61 -12.15
C MET A 161 0.29 7.46 -13.53
N SER A 162 1.62 7.29 -13.56
CA SER A 162 2.45 7.26 -14.79
C SER A 162 2.85 5.85 -15.22
N LYS A 163 2.58 4.85 -14.39
CA LYS A 163 2.92 3.44 -14.65
C LYS A 163 1.66 2.59 -14.79
N ARG A 164 1.80 1.49 -15.54
CA ARG A 164 0.86 0.37 -15.55
C ARG A 164 1.64 -0.93 -15.41
N LEU A 165 0.98 -1.97 -14.91
CA LEU A 165 1.60 -3.26 -14.67
C LEU A 165 1.95 -3.94 -16.00
N ARG A 166 3.23 -4.30 -16.20
CA ARG A 166 3.71 -5.05 -17.36
C ARG A 166 3.73 -6.54 -17.10
N SER A 167 4.27 -6.96 -15.97
CA SER A 167 4.35 -8.37 -15.61
C SER A 167 4.36 -8.59 -14.11
N ILE A 168 4.02 -9.82 -13.72
CA ILE A 168 4.11 -10.32 -12.33
C ILE A 168 4.97 -11.57 -12.36
N GLU A 169 5.98 -11.63 -11.50
CA GLU A 169 6.84 -12.78 -11.31
C GLU A 169 6.70 -13.34 -9.91
N THR A 170 6.55 -14.65 -9.79
CA THR A 170 6.63 -15.35 -8.51
C THR A 170 7.90 -16.18 -8.47
N LYS A 171 8.67 -16.04 -7.37
CA LYS A 171 9.98 -16.72 -7.19
C LYS A 171 10.03 -17.41 -5.83
N THR A 172 10.85 -18.46 -5.77
CA THR A 172 11.32 -19.07 -4.52
C THR A 172 12.83 -19.00 -4.54
N GLY A 173 13.43 -18.19 -3.66
CA GLY A 173 14.80 -17.74 -3.81
C GLY A 173 15.00 -17.06 -5.16
N ASP A 174 16.01 -17.46 -5.92
CA ASP A 174 16.28 -16.93 -7.27
C ASP A 174 15.49 -17.67 -8.37
N ALA A 175 14.86 -18.79 -8.05
CA ALA A 175 14.15 -19.62 -9.03
C ALA A 175 12.78 -19.01 -9.39
N LEU A 176 12.58 -18.73 -10.67
CA LEU A 176 11.30 -18.27 -11.20
C LEU A 176 10.32 -19.45 -11.22
N TYR A 177 9.19 -19.32 -10.54
CA TYR A 177 8.11 -20.30 -10.51
C TYR A 177 7.04 -20.01 -11.56
N ARG A 178 6.63 -18.74 -11.70
CA ARG A 178 5.59 -18.29 -12.63
C ARG A 178 5.89 -16.86 -13.09
N HIS A 179 5.58 -16.61 -14.35
CA HIS A 179 5.60 -15.29 -14.96
C HIS A 179 4.25 -15.02 -15.64
N LEU A 180 3.63 -13.90 -15.32
CA LEU A 180 2.44 -13.39 -15.99
C LEU A 180 2.83 -12.15 -16.76
N GLU A 181 2.54 -12.09 -18.05
CA GLU A 181 2.73 -10.90 -18.87
C GLU A 181 1.38 -10.30 -19.24
N LEU A 182 1.27 -8.98 -19.13
CA LEU A 182 0.08 -8.21 -19.41
C LEU A 182 0.29 -7.38 -20.67
N SER A 183 -0.62 -7.48 -21.64
CA SER A 183 -0.62 -6.66 -22.85
C SER A 183 -1.84 -5.74 -22.86
N TYR A 184 -1.68 -4.59 -23.47
CA TYR A 184 -2.71 -3.55 -23.49
C TYR A 184 -2.99 -3.10 -24.91
N SER A 185 -4.25 -2.77 -25.18
CA SER A 185 -4.68 -2.00 -26.33
C SER A 185 -5.12 -0.61 -25.90
N MET A 186 -5.03 0.35 -26.81
CA MET A 186 -5.58 1.70 -26.57
C MET A 186 -7.03 1.75 -27.04
N ASP A 187 -7.90 2.29 -26.22
CA ASP A 187 -9.27 2.57 -26.62
C ASP A 187 -9.29 3.72 -27.63
N PRO A 188 -9.87 3.51 -28.85
CA PRO A 188 -9.84 4.53 -29.88
C PRO A 188 -10.60 5.80 -29.54
N GLY A 189 -11.62 5.72 -28.68
CA GLY A 189 -12.46 6.86 -28.33
C GLY A 189 -11.91 7.70 -27.18
N SER A 190 -11.44 7.03 -26.13
CA SER A 190 -10.97 7.70 -24.90
C SER A 190 -9.45 7.81 -24.79
N GLY A 191 -8.68 7.06 -25.61
CA GLY A 191 -7.24 6.97 -25.49
C GLY A 191 -6.77 6.21 -24.22
N ALA A 192 -7.68 5.53 -23.49
CA ALA A 192 -7.35 4.82 -22.29
C ALA A 192 -6.72 3.44 -22.57
N SER A 193 -5.75 3.05 -21.77
CA SER A 193 -5.16 1.71 -21.80
C SER A 193 -6.16 0.70 -21.27
N ARG A 194 -6.47 -0.32 -22.08
CA ARG A 194 -7.31 -1.47 -21.70
C ARG A 194 -6.49 -2.74 -21.71
N LEU A 195 -6.58 -3.53 -20.65
CA LEU A 195 -5.97 -4.87 -20.60
C LEU A 195 -6.58 -5.74 -21.73
N SER A 196 -5.75 -6.18 -22.66
CA SER A 196 -6.19 -6.97 -23.83
C SER A 196 -5.79 -8.43 -23.71
N ARG A 197 -4.70 -8.75 -22.97
CA ARG A 197 -4.21 -10.12 -22.87
C ARG A 197 -3.46 -10.31 -21.56
N VAL A 198 -3.64 -11.50 -20.95
CA VAL A 198 -2.78 -12.02 -19.88
C VAL A 198 -2.21 -13.35 -20.37
N GLN A 199 -0.90 -13.46 -20.37
CA GLN A 199 -0.17 -14.67 -20.78
C GLN A 199 0.60 -15.20 -19.57
N VAL A 200 0.54 -16.51 -19.35
CA VAL A 200 1.12 -17.16 -18.17
C VAL A 200 2.14 -18.19 -18.63
N TRP A 201 3.36 -18.11 -18.10
CA TRP A 201 4.41 -19.12 -18.29
C TRP A 201 4.77 -19.73 -16.94
N LYS A 202 5.05 -21.04 -16.97
CA LYS A 202 5.66 -21.77 -15.86
C LYS A 202 7.14 -21.97 -16.14
N ASN A 203 7.91 -22.28 -15.11
CA ASN A 203 9.38 -22.45 -15.21
C ASN A 203 9.86 -23.53 -16.21
N SER A 204 8.98 -24.46 -16.60
CA SER A 204 9.30 -25.52 -17.59
C SER A 204 9.13 -25.10 -19.05
N ASP A 205 8.51 -23.95 -19.30
CA ASP A 205 8.24 -23.50 -20.66
C ASP A 205 9.32 -22.50 -21.05
N SER A 206 10.41 -23.00 -21.65
CA SER A 206 11.37 -22.17 -22.34
C SER A 206 10.62 -21.28 -23.32
N ARG A 207 10.90 -19.98 -23.28
CA ARG A 207 10.47 -19.05 -24.34
C ARG A 207 11.02 -19.56 -25.68
N GLN A 208 10.17 -20.14 -26.50
CA GLN A 208 10.40 -20.32 -27.92
C GLN A 208 9.89 -19.08 -28.66
#